data_d22add69d832639327e1ccdfb2174dea
#
_entry.id   d22add69d832639327e1ccdfb2174dea
#
_cell.length_a   1.000
_cell.length_b   1.000
_cell.length_c   1.000
_cell.angle_alpha   90.00
_cell.angle_beta   90.00
_cell.angle_gamma   90.00
#
_symmetry.space_group_name_H-M   'P 1'
#
loop_
_entity.id
_entity.type
_entity.pdbx_description
1 polymer ?
#
loop_
_entity_poly.entity_id
_entity_poly.type
_entity_poly.pdbx_seq_one_letter_code
_entity_poly.pdbx_strand_id
1 'polypeptide(L)'
;MPAEFWREVVDRVAEEAPDTLLLAEAFWLMEGYFVRTLGMHRVYNSAFMNMLRDEENAKYRLVVKNTLEFDPRILKRYVNFMNNPDERTAVDQFGKGDKYFGIATMMVTMPGLPMFGHGQLEGYAEKYGMEYRRAYWDEQPDPALVERHEREICPLLHRRYLFAEVDAFRLYDFYTASGQVSENVFAYSNWRGYERALV
;
A
#
# COMPACT_ATOMS: atom_id res chain seq x y z
N MET A 1 -21.38 14.51 -25.10
CA MET A 1 -20.46 15.12 -24.11
C MET A 1 -19.06 14.89 -24.64
N PRO A 2 -18.10 15.81 -24.49
CA PRO A 2 -16.72 15.53 -24.85
C PRO A 2 -16.25 14.30 -24.04
N ALA A 3 -15.44 13.43 -24.70
CA ALA A 3 -14.83 12.30 -24.03
C ALA A 3 -13.91 12.83 -22.91
N GLU A 4 -13.88 12.08 -21.81
CA GLU A 4 -12.98 12.44 -20.71
C GLU A 4 -11.53 12.11 -21.13
N PHE A 5 -10.63 13.08 -20.98
CA PHE A 5 -9.25 13.01 -21.48
C PHE A 5 -8.50 11.75 -21.03
N TRP A 6 -8.54 11.44 -19.74
CA TRP A 6 -7.81 10.29 -19.22
C TRP A 6 -8.38 8.94 -19.68
N ARG A 7 -9.69 8.89 -19.98
CA ARG A 7 -10.28 7.69 -20.57
C ARG A 7 -9.71 7.43 -21.97
N GLU A 8 -9.60 8.48 -22.78
CA GLU A 8 -9.00 8.38 -24.12
C GLU A 8 -7.53 7.96 -24.05
N VAL A 9 -6.76 8.54 -23.09
CA VAL A 9 -5.35 8.14 -22.86
C VAL A 9 -5.24 6.67 -22.50
N VAL A 10 -6.07 6.18 -21.57
CA VAL A 10 -6.06 4.78 -21.14
C VAL A 10 -6.37 3.85 -22.32
N ASP A 11 -7.38 4.18 -23.11
CA ASP A 11 -7.78 3.35 -24.26
C ASP A 11 -6.66 3.31 -25.31
N ARG A 12 -6.02 4.45 -25.63
CA ARG A 12 -4.88 4.49 -26.54
C ARG A 12 -3.66 3.73 -26.02
N VAL A 13 -3.33 3.86 -24.74
CA VAL A 13 -2.22 3.11 -24.14
C VAL A 13 -2.48 1.61 -24.21
N ALA A 14 -3.73 1.17 -23.99
CA ALA A 14 -4.08 -0.25 -24.09
C ALA A 14 -3.90 -0.80 -25.54
N GLU A 15 -4.11 0.04 -26.55
CA GLU A 15 -3.94 -0.33 -27.96
C GLU A 15 -2.48 -0.23 -28.44
N GLU A 16 -1.82 0.89 -28.14
CA GLU A 16 -0.50 1.23 -28.72
C GLU A 16 0.68 0.76 -27.86
N ALA A 17 0.49 0.62 -26.54
CA ALA A 17 1.54 0.26 -25.57
C ALA A 17 0.99 -0.60 -24.42
N PRO A 18 0.46 -1.82 -24.71
CA PRO A 18 -0.28 -2.64 -23.74
C PRO A 18 0.54 -3.07 -22.51
N ASP A 19 1.87 -3.03 -22.60
CA ASP A 19 2.77 -3.35 -21.48
C ASP A 19 3.02 -2.16 -20.54
N THR A 20 2.37 -1.02 -20.77
CA THR A 20 2.52 0.18 -19.93
C THR A 20 1.59 0.13 -18.74
N LEU A 21 2.15 0.29 -17.54
CA LEU A 21 1.39 0.45 -16.31
C LEU A 21 1.03 1.93 -16.10
N LEU A 22 -0.28 2.23 -16.03
CA LEU A 22 -0.78 3.54 -15.65
C LEU A 22 -1.11 3.56 -14.16
N LEU A 23 -0.42 4.43 -13.41
CA LEU A 23 -0.61 4.66 -11.98
C LEU A 23 -1.19 6.05 -11.78
N ALA A 24 -2.40 6.12 -11.24
CA ALA A 24 -3.05 7.39 -10.93
C ALA A 24 -2.69 7.86 -9.53
N GLU A 25 -2.48 9.16 -9.41
CA GLU A 25 -2.49 9.85 -8.15
C GLU A 25 -3.87 10.52 -7.97
N ALA A 26 -4.67 9.97 -7.07
CA ALA A 26 -6.02 10.43 -6.81
C ALA A 26 -6.19 10.73 -5.33
N PHE A 27 -6.91 11.80 -5.02
CA PHE A 27 -7.20 12.23 -3.67
C PHE A 27 -8.70 12.29 -3.42
N TRP A 28 -9.11 12.34 -2.16
CA TRP A 28 -10.47 12.65 -1.74
C TRP A 28 -11.53 11.68 -2.27
N LEU A 29 -11.30 10.37 -2.11
CA LEU A 29 -12.23 9.30 -2.49
C LEU A 29 -12.46 9.18 -4.01
N MET A 30 -11.55 9.72 -4.82
CA MET A 30 -11.60 9.59 -6.28
C MET A 30 -10.97 8.28 -6.79
N GLU A 31 -10.34 7.48 -5.93
CA GLU A 31 -9.63 6.26 -6.29
C GLU A 31 -10.52 5.30 -7.10
N GLY A 32 -11.75 5.10 -6.65
CA GLY A 32 -12.73 4.28 -7.34
C GLY A 32 -13.09 4.79 -8.74
N TYR A 33 -13.17 6.10 -8.93
CA TYR A 33 -13.42 6.73 -10.22
C TYR A 33 -12.26 6.48 -11.19
N PHE A 34 -11.02 6.70 -10.75
CA PHE A 34 -9.85 6.51 -11.60
C PHE A 34 -9.69 5.05 -12.07
N VAL A 35 -9.92 4.07 -11.21
CA VAL A 35 -9.74 2.67 -11.60
C VAL A 35 -10.95 2.09 -12.32
N ARG A 36 -12.18 2.46 -11.97
CA ARG A 36 -13.39 1.86 -12.52
C ARG A 36 -13.91 2.60 -13.75
N THR A 37 -13.95 3.93 -13.68
CA THR A 37 -14.51 4.77 -14.76
C THR A 37 -13.45 5.11 -15.80
N LEU A 38 -12.26 5.51 -15.35
CA LEU A 38 -11.18 5.87 -16.26
C LEU A 38 -10.34 4.67 -16.71
N GLY A 39 -10.36 3.57 -15.99
CA GLY A 39 -9.63 2.35 -16.37
C GLY A 39 -8.15 2.33 -15.99
N MET A 40 -7.68 3.26 -15.14
CA MET A 40 -6.30 3.26 -14.65
C MET A 40 -5.94 1.92 -14.01
N HIS A 41 -4.73 1.44 -14.26
CA HIS A 41 -4.29 0.13 -13.78
C HIS A 41 -4.10 0.10 -12.27
N ARG A 42 -3.59 1.19 -11.70
CA ARG A 42 -3.29 1.35 -10.28
C ARG A 42 -3.63 2.75 -9.80
N VAL A 43 -3.85 2.88 -8.51
CA VAL A 43 -4.05 4.16 -7.83
C VAL A 43 -3.38 4.13 -6.44
N TYR A 44 -2.80 5.23 -6.01
CA TYR A 44 -2.21 5.36 -4.68
C TYR A 44 -3.25 5.19 -3.58
N ASN A 45 -2.91 4.40 -2.56
CA ASN A 45 -3.72 4.21 -1.37
C ASN A 45 -3.29 5.15 -0.24
N SER A 46 -3.65 6.42 -0.37
CA SER A 46 -3.31 7.42 0.65
C SER A 46 -3.96 7.15 2.01
N ALA A 47 -5.12 6.47 2.02
CA ALA A 47 -5.78 6.04 3.25
C ALA A 47 -4.92 5.06 4.05
N PHE A 48 -4.23 4.12 3.38
CA PHE A 48 -3.28 3.20 4.02
C PHE A 48 -2.22 3.98 4.81
N MET A 49 -1.51 4.87 4.14
CA MET A 49 -0.43 5.64 4.77
C MET A 49 -0.95 6.55 5.88
N ASN A 50 -1.93 7.41 5.58
CA ASN A 50 -2.38 8.43 6.52
C ASN A 50 -3.03 7.85 7.77
N MET A 51 -4.00 6.94 7.60
CA MET A 51 -4.74 6.38 8.73
C MET A 51 -3.86 5.52 9.63
N LEU A 52 -2.94 4.72 9.05
CA LEU A 52 -2.04 3.88 9.84
C LEU A 52 -0.93 4.69 10.51
N ARG A 53 -0.46 5.79 9.88
CA ARG A 53 0.44 6.74 10.54
C ARG A 53 -0.20 7.33 11.80
N ASP A 54 -1.45 7.75 11.67
CA ASP A 54 -2.19 8.45 12.74
C ASP A 54 -2.90 7.47 13.70
N GLU A 55 -2.67 6.14 13.54
CA GLU A 55 -3.25 5.05 14.34
C GLU A 55 -4.80 5.04 14.32
N GLU A 56 -5.39 5.57 13.26
CA GLU A 56 -6.83 5.53 13.02
C GLU A 56 -7.28 4.13 12.52
N ASN A 57 -6.90 3.10 13.27
CA ASN A 57 -7.03 1.69 12.89
C ASN A 57 -8.50 1.31 12.59
N ALA A 58 -9.44 1.74 13.42
CA ALA A 58 -10.87 1.49 13.20
C ALA A 58 -11.35 2.05 11.86
N LYS A 59 -10.91 3.26 11.50
CA LYS A 59 -11.25 3.90 10.23
C LYS A 59 -10.67 3.12 9.05
N TYR A 60 -9.39 2.72 9.13
CA TYR A 60 -8.77 1.96 8.06
C TYR A 60 -9.41 0.58 7.88
N ARG A 61 -9.73 -0.13 8.98
CA ARG A 61 -10.50 -1.38 8.91
C ARG A 61 -11.83 -1.19 8.21
N LEU A 62 -12.55 -0.12 8.53
CA LEU A 62 -13.83 0.21 7.90
C LEU A 62 -13.66 0.48 6.39
N VAL A 63 -12.60 1.21 5.99
CA VAL A 63 -12.29 1.42 4.57
C VAL A 63 -12.09 0.08 3.85
N VAL A 64 -11.32 -0.84 4.43
CA VAL A 64 -11.10 -2.17 3.84
C VAL A 64 -12.40 -2.97 3.75
N LYS A 65 -13.22 -3.00 4.82
CA LYS A 65 -14.52 -3.68 4.82
C LYS A 65 -15.47 -3.13 3.75
N ASN A 66 -15.64 -1.82 3.71
CA ASN A 66 -16.50 -1.16 2.73
C ASN A 66 -16.01 -1.42 1.29
N THR A 67 -14.70 -1.45 1.07
CA THR A 67 -14.14 -1.77 -0.24
C THR A 67 -14.42 -3.22 -0.63
N LEU A 68 -14.29 -4.16 0.32
CA LEU A 68 -14.61 -5.57 0.09
C LEU A 68 -16.08 -5.80 -0.22
N GLU A 69 -16.99 -5.08 0.45
CA GLU A 69 -18.44 -5.16 0.21
C GLU A 69 -18.85 -4.54 -1.13
N PHE A 70 -18.21 -3.41 -1.49
CA PHE A 70 -18.58 -2.66 -2.67
C PHE A 70 -17.99 -3.24 -3.97
N ASP A 71 -16.67 -3.37 -4.04
CA ASP A 71 -15.95 -4.01 -5.15
C ASP A 71 -14.54 -4.43 -4.68
N PRO A 72 -14.36 -5.71 -4.32
CA PRO A 72 -13.06 -6.22 -3.86
C PRO A 72 -11.90 -5.95 -4.82
N ARG A 73 -12.17 -5.84 -6.12
CA ARG A 73 -11.15 -5.59 -7.15
C ARG A 73 -10.48 -4.24 -7.00
N ILE A 74 -11.08 -3.30 -6.27
CA ILE A 74 -10.44 -2.01 -5.96
C ILE A 74 -9.22 -2.23 -5.07
N LEU A 75 -9.28 -3.11 -4.07
CA LEU A 75 -8.11 -3.44 -3.22
C LEU A 75 -6.92 -3.93 -4.05
N LYS A 76 -7.17 -4.76 -5.06
CA LYS A 76 -6.14 -5.24 -5.98
C LYS A 76 -5.48 -4.11 -6.78
N ARG A 77 -6.20 -3.01 -7.00
CA ARG A 77 -5.73 -1.85 -7.78
C ARG A 77 -4.95 -0.83 -6.95
N TYR A 78 -5.00 -0.93 -5.64
CA TYR A 78 -4.26 -0.03 -4.76
C TYR A 78 -2.75 -0.24 -4.85
N VAL A 79 -2.02 0.88 -4.73
CA VAL A 79 -0.59 0.90 -4.42
C VAL A 79 -0.47 1.29 -2.95
N ASN A 80 -0.07 0.34 -2.12
CA ASN A 80 0.15 0.57 -0.69
C ASN A 80 1.59 1.08 -0.48
N PHE A 81 1.74 2.18 0.25
CA PHE A 81 3.02 2.82 0.47
C PHE A 81 3.11 3.45 1.85
N MET A 82 4.32 3.61 2.36
CA MET A 82 4.61 4.29 3.61
C MET A 82 5.13 5.71 3.41
N ASN A 83 5.69 5.99 2.25
CA ASN A 83 6.08 7.32 1.80
C ASN A 83 6.18 7.37 0.27
N ASN A 84 6.21 8.58 -0.25
CA ASN A 84 6.49 8.90 -1.65
C ASN A 84 7.27 10.23 -1.71
N PRO A 85 7.63 10.76 -2.89
CA PRO A 85 8.40 12.02 -2.97
C PRO A 85 7.71 13.24 -2.34
N ASP A 86 6.38 13.25 -2.26
CA ASP A 86 5.62 14.39 -1.71
C ASP A 86 5.40 14.31 -0.19
N GLU A 87 5.54 13.10 0.35
CA GLU A 87 5.30 12.83 1.78
C GLU A 87 6.59 12.88 2.60
N ARG A 88 6.46 12.93 3.92
CA ARG A 88 7.60 12.74 4.84
C ARG A 88 8.17 11.33 4.66
N THR A 89 9.44 11.14 5.01
CA THR A 89 10.09 9.83 4.91
C THR A 89 9.39 8.78 5.77
N ALA A 90 9.53 7.51 5.43
CA ALA A 90 8.89 6.43 6.17
C ALA A 90 9.33 6.40 7.64
N VAL A 91 10.62 6.63 7.91
CA VAL A 91 11.14 6.66 9.29
C VAL A 91 10.66 7.87 10.08
N ASP A 92 10.44 9.01 9.43
CA ASP A 92 9.86 10.19 10.08
C ASP A 92 8.36 9.98 10.42
N GLN A 93 7.63 9.25 9.60
CA GLN A 93 6.22 8.99 9.80
C GLN A 93 5.93 7.85 10.79
N PHE A 94 6.74 6.79 10.77
CA PHE A 94 6.45 5.53 11.49
C PHE A 94 7.53 5.12 12.50
N GLY A 95 8.63 5.88 12.57
CA GLY A 95 9.79 5.49 13.37
C GLY A 95 10.57 4.33 12.74
N LYS A 96 11.35 3.61 13.57
CA LYS A 96 12.17 2.46 13.16
C LYS A 96 11.84 1.18 13.95
N GLY A 97 10.80 1.21 14.77
CA GLY A 97 10.41 0.13 15.67
C GLY A 97 9.30 -0.75 15.11
N ASP A 98 8.57 -1.39 16.01
CA ASP A 98 7.55 -2.39 15.67
C ASP A 98 6.35 -1.80 14.89
N LYS A 99 5.98 -0.54 15.14
CA LYS A 99 4.97 0.16 14.34
C LYS A 99 5.36 0.18 12.87
N TYR A 100 6.60 0.57 12.56
CA TYR A 100 7.11 0.60 11.19
C TYR A 100 7.02 -0.79 10.54
N PHE A 101 7.52 -1.83 11.21
CA PHE A 101 7.54 -3.19 10.67
C PHE A 101 6.17 -3.85 10.61
N GLY A 102 5.27 -3.53 11.52
CA GLY A 102 3.86 -3.93 11.43
C GLY A 102 3.18 -3.36 10.20
N ILE A 103 3.37 -2.07 9.92
CA ILE A 103 2.81 -1.41 8.74
C ILE A 103 3.51 -1.87 7.45
N ALA A 104 4.84 -2.05 7.46
CA ALA A 104 5.57 -2.62 6.34
C ALA A 104 5.09 -4.06 6.01
N THR A 105 4.81 -4.87 7.02
CA THR A 105 4.21 -6.21 6.86
C THR A 105 2.85 -6.09 6.19
N MET A 106 1.97 -5.22 6.66
CA MET A 106 0.68 -4.98 6.01
C MET A 106 0.86 -4.50 4.56
N MET A 107 1.78 -3.56 4.31
CA MET A 107 2.07 -3.04 2.98
C MET A 107 2.39 -4.15 1.98
N VAL A 108 3.20 -5.13 2.39
CA VAL A 108 3.65 -6.20 1.51
C VAL A 108 2.75 -7.44 1.50
N THR A 109 1.76 -7.54 2.39
CA THR A 109 0.86 -8.71 2.50
C THR A 109 -0.61 -8.38 2.22
N MET A 110 -1.02 -7.11 2.21
CA MET A 110 -2.34 -6.72 1.72
C MET A 110 -2.42 -6.85 0.18
N PRO A 111 -3.63 -7.08 -0.40
CA PRO A 111 -3.83 -7.05 -1.85
C PRO A 111 -3.35 -5.74 -2.48
N GLY A 112 -2.99 -5.79 -3.75
CA GLY A 112 -2.51 -4.63 -4.52
C GLY A 112 -1.01 -4.67 -4.79
N LEU A 113 -0.38 -3.53 -4.89
CA LEU A 113 1.05 -3.38 -5.19
C LEU A 113 1.74 -2.65 -4.04
N PRO A 114 2.75 -3.24 -3.37
CA PRO A 114 3.57 -2.49 -2.42
C PRO A 114 4.54 -1.59 -3.17
N MET A 115 4.70 -0.36 -2.70
CA MET A 115 5.67 0.60 -3.21
C MET A 115 6.58 1.07 -2.08
N PHE A 116 7.89 0.92 -2.28
CA PHE A 116 8.91 1.44 -1.38
C PHE A 116 9.35 2.81 -1.86
N GLY A 117 9.33 3.79 -0.99
CA GLY A 117 9.87 5.11 -1.27
C GLY A 117 11.40 5.11 -1.19
N HIS A 118 12.01 6.14 -1.79
CA HIS A 118 13.46 6.35 -1.72
C HIS A 118 13.93 6.39 -0.26
N GLY A 119 15.00 5.68 0.03
CA GLY A 119 15.63 5.63 1.36
C GLY A 119 14.82 4.90 2.44
N GLN A 120 13.69 4.30 2.10
CA GLN A 120 12.85 3.61 3.06
C GLN A 120 13.53 2.39 3.69
N LEU A 121 14.25 1.60 2.88
CA LEU A 121 14.98 0.43 3.36
C LEU A 121 16.22 0.81 4.16
N GLU A 122 16.89 1.85 3.71
CA GLU A 122 18.09 2.40 4.33
C GLU A 122 17.81 3.18 5.60
N GLY A 123 16.58 3.65 5.78
CA GLY A 123 16.18 4.45 6.93
C GLY A 123 16.59 5.90 6.84
N TYR A 124 16.65 6.46 5.62
CA TYR A 124 16.98 7.87 5.40
C TYR A 124 15.85 8.77 5.90
N ALA A 125 16.25 9.86 6.53
CA ALA A 125 15.33 10.82 7.15
C ALA A 125 15.21 12.14 6.37
N GLU A 126 16.14 12.44 5.46
CA GLU A 126 16.00 13.61 4.62
C GLU A 126 14.83 13.47 3.65
N LYS A 127 13.86 14.40 3.71
CA LYS A 127 12.84 14.50 2.67
C LYS A 127 13.50 15.04 1.40
N TYR A 128 13.54 14.20 0.40
CA TYR A 128 14.17 14.47 -0.88
C TYR A 128 13.13 14.35 -1.99
N GLY A 129 12.52 15.46 -2.34
CA GLY A 129 11.46 15.57 -3.34
C GLY A 129 11.91 16.14 -4.68
N MET A 130 10.97 16.39 -5.58
CA MET A 130 11.24 16.85 -6.95
C MET A 130 11.86 18.25 -7.03
N GLU A 131 11.68 19.08 -6.00
CA GLU A 131 12.24 20.42 -5.88
C GLU A 131 13.74 20.47 -5.62
N TYR A 132 14.35 19.34 -5.29
CA TYR A 132 15.77 19.24 -4.98
C TYR A 132 16.56 18.61 -6.13
N ARG A 133 17.73 19.17 -6.43
CA ARG A 133 18.63 18.59 -7.42
C ARG A 133 19.48 17.45 -6.87
N ARG A 134 19.67 17.41 -5.55
CA ARG A 134 20.47 16.43 -4.82
C ARG A 134 20.09 16.43 -3.35
N ALA A 135 20.41 15.34 -2.65
CA ALA A 135 20.39 15.31 -1.20
C ALA A 135 21.37 16.34 -0.61
N TYR A 136 21.02 16.93 0.51
CA TYR A 136 21.85 17.85 1.27
C TYR A 136 22.58 17.14 2.41
N TRP A 137 22.03 16.03 2.91
CA TRP A 137 22.60 15.23 3.97
C TRP A 137 23.39 14.06 3.37
N ASP A 138 24.53 13.75 3.98
CA ASP A 138 25.33 12.56 3.65
C ASP A 138 24.90 11.42 4.59
N GLU A 139 23.67 10.95 4.41
CA GLU A 139 23.10 9.89 5.24
C GLU A 139 23.73 8.54 4.89
N GLN A 140 23.98 7.75 5.91
CA GLN A 140 24.42 6.36 5.76
C GLN A 140 23.26 5.43 6.08
N PRO A 141 23.15 4.26 5.40
CA PRO A 141 22.14 3.26 5.73
C PRO A 141 22.21 2.85 7.19
N ASP A 142 21.05 2.70 7.82
CA ASP A 142 20.94 2.14 9.16
C ASP A 142 21.05 0.59 9.07
N PRO A 143 22.18 -0.01 9.49
CA PRO A 143 22.39 -1.44 9.31
C PRO A 143 21.36 -2.30 10.04
N ALA A 144 20.86 -1.86 11.20
CA ALA A 144 19.88 -2.61 11.97
C ALA A 144 18.50 -2.62 11.28
N LEU A 145 18.13 -1.49 10.65
CA LEU A 145 16.89 -1.39 9.88
C LEU A 145 16.97 -2.25 8.61
N VAL A 146 18.09 -2.17 7.89
CA VAL A 146 18.31 -2.98 6.68
C VAL A 146 18.25 -4.48 7.01
N GLU A 147 19.00 -4.93 8.03
CA GLU A 147 18.98 -6.34 8.46
C GLU A 147 17.57 -6.80 8.84
N ARG A 148 16.81 -5.96 9.52
CA ARG A 148 15.43 -6.29 9.89
C ARG A 148 14.52 -6.39 8.67
N HIS A 149 14.69 -5.55 7.65
CA HIS A 149 13.98 -5.68 6.37
C HIS A 149 14.31 -6.99 5.67
N GLU A 150 15.60 -7.33 5.59
CA GLU A 150 16.06 -8.57 4.98
C GLU A 150 15.47 -9.81 5.66
N ARG A 151 15.37 -9.77 7.00
CA ARG A 151 14.84 -10.89 7.79
C ARG A 151 13.31 -10.97 7.78
N GLU A 152 12.58 -9.84 7.87
CA GLU A 152 11.14 -9.84 8.12
C GLU A 152 10.30 -9.49 6.88
N ILE A 153 10.77 -8.61 6.01
CA ILE A 153 9.99 -8.09 4.88
C ILE A 153 10.36 -8.75 3.56
N CYS A 154 11.65 -8.91 3.26
CA CYS A 154 12.09 -9.50 1.99
C CYS A 154 11.55 -10.93 1.75
N PRO A 155 11.46 -11.82 2.75
CA PRO A 155 10.86 -13.14 2.56
C PRO A 155 9.38 -13.08 2.16
N LEU A 156 8.63 -12.08 2.64
CA LEU A 156 7.24 -11.87 2.26
C LEU A 156 7.12 -11.34 0.83
N LEU A 157 8.03 -10.46 0.41
CA LEU A 157 8.10 -9.98 -0.97
C LEU A 157 8.39 -11.10 -1.97
N HIS A 158 9.26 -12.06 -1.65
CA HIS A 158 9.50 -13.25 -2.48
C HIS A 158 8.25 -14.12 -2.63
N ARG A 159 7.29 -14.01 -1.74
CA ARG A 159 6.00 -14.69 -1.80
C ARG A 159 4.83 -13.75 -2.18
N ARG A 160 5.14 -12.62 -2.80
CA ARG A 160 4.12 -11.61 -3.16
C ARG A 160 2.97 -12.18 -3.99
N TYR A 161 3.23 -13.17 -4.83
CA TYR A 161 2.20 -13.87 -5.61
C TYR A 161 1.05 -14.44 -4.74
N LEU A 162 1.32 -14.75 -3.47
CA LEU A 162 0.34 -15.27 -2.53
C LEU A 162 -0.62 -14.18 -2.03
N PHE A 163 -0.15 -12.93 -1.98
CA PHE A 163 -0.85 -11.81 -1.37
C PHE A 163 -1.45 -10.82 -2.38
N ALA A 164 -0.97 -10.82 -3.63
CA ALA A 164 -1.27 -9.76 -4.61
C ALA A 164 -2.74 -9.69 -5.01
N GLU A 165 -3.41 -10.85 -5.03
CA GLU A 165 -4.79 -11.00 -5.49
C GLU A 165 -5.79 -10.84 -4.34
N VAL A 166 -7.05 -10.59 -4.72
CA VAL A 166 -8.12 -10.34 -3.75
C VAL A 166 -9.15 -11.48 -3.67
N ASP A 167 -9.16 -12.39 -4.63
CA ASP A 167 -10.20 -13.42 -4.74
C ASP A 167 -10.27 -14.34 -3.51
N ALA A 168 -9.10 -14.63 -2.96
CA ALA A 168 -8.94 -15.48 -1.77
C ALA A 168 -8.72 -14.69 -0.48
N PHE A 169 -8.65 -13.36 -0.56
CA PHE A 169 -8.42 -12.51 0.60
C PHE A 169 -9.62 -12.53 1.56
N ARG A 170 -9.34 -12.68 2.86
CA ARG A 170 -10.36 -12.62 3.93
C ARG A 170 -9.83 -11.75 5.06
N LEU A 171 -10.60 -10.74 5.46
CA LEU A 171 -10.37 -9.95 6.67
C LEU A 171 -11.20 -10.52 7.80
N TYR A 172 -10.62 -10.69 8.98
CA TYR A 172 -11.27 -11.24 10.16
C TYR A 172 -11.43 -10.18 11.24
N ASP A 173 -12.50 -10.33 12.04
CA ASP A 173 -12.63 -9.60 13.28
C ASP A 173 -11.93 -10.38 14.40
N PHE A 174 -11.08 -9.71 15.13
CA PHE A 174 -10.44 -10.23 16.33
C PHE A 174 -11.23 -9.78 17.56
N TYR A 175 -11.70 -10.71 18.36
CA TYR A 175 -12.54 -10.41 19.52
C TYR A 175 -11.72 -10.39 20.78
N THR A 176 -11.95 -9.38 21.63
CA THR A 176 -11.42 -9.31 22.99
C THR A 176 -12.12 -10.34 23.89
N ALA A 177 -11.58 -10.55 25.08
CA ALA A 177 -12.21 -11.41 26.09
C ALA A 177 -13.61 -10.91 26.51
N SER A 178 -13.92 -9.62 26.33
CA SER A 178 -15.24 -9.05 26.58
C SER A 178 -16.22 -9.21 25.41
N GLY A 179 -15.80 -9.86 24.32
CA GLY A 179 -16.63 -10.08 23.13
C GLY A 179 -16.75 -8.89 22.17
N GLN A 180 -15.96 -7.84 22.39
CA GLN A 180 -15.89 -6.68 21.50
C GLN A 180 -14.82 -6.88 20.42
N VAL A 181 -15.04 -6.33 19.24
CA VAL A 181 -14.01 -6.32 18.18
C VAL A 181 -12.83 -5.43 18.62
N SER A 182 -11.62 -5.97 18.53
CA SER A 182 -10.40 -5.18 18.75
C SER A 182 -10.02 -4.49 17.43
N GLU A 183 -10.33 -3.23 17.34
CA GLU A 183 -10.07 -2.44 16.11
C GLU A 183 -8.59 -2.19 15.85
N ASN A 184 -7.73 -2.45 16.83
CA ASN A 184 -6.28 -2.33 16.71
C ASN A 184 -5.59 -3.60 16.20
N VAL A 185 -6.35 -4.65 15.89
CA VAL A 185 -5.83 -5.90 15.35
C VAL A 185 -6.30 -6.07 13.92
N PHE A 186 -5.35 -6.20 13.00
CA PHE A 186 -5.59 -6.58 11.61
C PHE A 186 -5.25 -8.05 11.44
N ALA A 187 -6.28 -8.89 11.35
CA ALA A 187 -6.12 -10.30 11.07
C ALA A 187 -6.72 -10.61 9.70
N TYR A 188 -5.94 -11.17 8.80
CA TYR A 188 -6.40 -11.52 7.46
C TYR A 188 -5.66 -12.71 6.89
N SER A 189 -6.27 -13.37 5.93
CA SER A 189 -5.65 -14.49 5.22
C SER A 189 -5.75 -14.31 3.72
N ASN A 190 -4.84 -14.95 3.01
CA ASN A 190 -4.90 -15.12 1.58
C ASN A 190 -4.35 -16.48 1.19
N TRP A 191 -4.67 -16.98 -0.01
CA TRP A 191 -4.13 -18.24 -0.52
C TRP A 191 -4.03 -18.26 -2.04
N ARG A 192 -3.13 -19.10 -2.53
CA ARG A 192 -2.99 -19.39 -3.95
C ARG A 192 -2.64 -20.87 -4.14
N GLY A 193 -3.48 -21.60 -4.86
CA GLY A 193 -3.33 -23.05 -4.97
C GLY A 193 -3.43 -23.72 -3.59
N TYR A 194 -2.37 -24.41 -3.17
CA TYR A 194 -2.29 -25.09 -1.87
C TYR A 194 -1.63 -24.26 -0.77
N GLU A 195 -1.00 -23.14 -1.14
CA GLU A 195 -0.34 -22.26 -0.16
C GLU A 195 -1.33 -21.32 0.49
N ARG A 196 -1.19 -21.17 1.80
CA ARG A 196 -2.04 -20.31 2.63
C ARG A 196 -1.18 -19.47 3.54
N ALA A 197 -1.61 -18.25 3.79
CA ALA A 197 -1.01 -17.36 4.76
C ALA A 197 -2.10 -16.77 5.68
N LEU A 198 -1.77 -16.66 6.96
CA LEU A 198 -2.51 -15.87 7.95
C LEU A 198 -1.53 -14.82 8.48
N VAL A 199 -1.96 -13.57 8.45
CA VAL A 199 -1.21 -12.39 8.91
C VAL A 199 -1.98 -11.76 10.06
#